data_a9ed788106c173c0179f3ef0dcf4f2cf
#
_entry.id   a9ed788106c173c0179f3ef0dcf4f2cf
#
_cell.length_a   1.000
_cell.length_b   1.000
_cell.length_c   1.000
_cell.angle_alpha   90.00
_cell.angle_beta   90.00
_cell.angle_gamma   90.00
#
_symmetry.space_group_name_H-M   'P 1'
#
loop_
_entity.id
_entity.type
_entity.pdbx_description
1 polymer ?
#
loop_
_entity_poly.entity_id
_entity_poly.type
_entity_poly.pdbx_seq_one_letter_code
_entity_poly.pdbx_strand_id
1 'polypeptide(L)'
;ITIGSFGTKSAGFAFGGPLADSENISYRLALRKDNSDGFRKNLYLKRSDTSRKDETTSRLKIDWKMDEKTSVKLLISQVDLDDPADIWTLDGSLNTLSDRPGMDSQKTNSYGLKIFHNFIRFELQSLTSSTDTSVVFSYDADWGNTDSWAPFIYDYFSETLRDRKTFSQEFRLISDEANL
;
A
#
# COMPACT_ATOMS: atom_id res chain seq x y z
N ILE A 1 6.73 17.49 3.62
CA ILE A 1 6.09 17.45 4.94
C ILE A 1 4.75 18.13 4.81
N THR A 2 3.69 17.52 5.35
CA THR A 2 2.34 18.07 5.44
C THR A 2 1.89 18.03 6.89
N ILE A 3 1.26 19.12 7.35
CA ILE A 3 0.61 19.22 8.65
C ILE A 3 -0.81 19.71 8.40
N GLY A 4 -1.79 19.07 9.00
CA GLY A 4 -3.20 19.37 8.78
C GLY A 4 -4.06 19.21 10.01
N SER A 5 -5.37 19.37 9.83
CA SER A 5 -6.36 19.15 10.88
C SER A 5 -6.33 17.71 11.38
N PHE A 6 -6.91 17.47 12.55
CA PHE A 6 -7.01 16.15 13.18
C PHE A 6 -5.66 15.46 13.40
N GLY A 7 -4.66 16.21 13.81
CA GLY A 7 -3.33 15.68 14.07
C GLY A 7 -2.60 15.16 12.83
N THR A 8 -3.09 15.50 11.63
CA THR A 8 -2.49 15.00 10.38
C THR A 8 -1.03 15.43 10.26
N LYS A 9 -0.16 14.46 10.10
CA LYS A 9 1.27 14.62 9.86
C LYS A 9 1.68 13.64 8.77
N SER A 10 2.24 14.18 7.68
CA SER A 10 2.80 13.39 6.61
C SER A 10 4.23 13.83 6.34
N ALA A 11 5.13 12.89 6.26
CA ALA A 11 6.50 13.14 5.87
C ALA A 11 6.91 12.12 4.80
N GLY A 12 7.57 12.62 3.78
CA GLY A 12 8.13 11.78 2.74
C GLY A 12 9.45 12.36 2.26
N PHE A 13 10.33 11.46 1.88
CA PHE A 13 11.56 11.85 1.19
C PHE A 13 11.86 10.84 0.10
N ALA A 14 12.55 11.33 -0.92
CA ALA A 14 13.08 10.50 -1.98
C ALA A 14 14.47 11.01 -2.36
N PHE A 15 15.37 10.09 -2.52
CA PHE A 15 16.71 10.37 -3.00
C PHE A 15 17.13 9.27 -3.96
N GLY A 16 18.09 9.59 -4.82
CA GLY A 16 18.62 8.66 -5.78
C GLY A 16 19.72 9.32 -6.62
N GLY A 17 20.39 8.51 -7.39
CA GLY A 17 21.51 8.90 -8.22
C GLY A 17 22.30 7.69 -8.68
N PRO A 18 23.48 7.88 -9.23
CA PRO A 18 24.40 6.78 -9.51
C PRO A 18 24.80 6.07 -8.21
N LEU A 19 25.02 4.77 -8.27
CA LEU A 19 25.49 3.97 -7.15
C LEU A 19 27.02 4.03 -7.12
N ALA A 20 27.58 4.66 -6.09
CA ALA A 20 29.00 4.98 -6.01
C ALA A 20 29.47 5.75 -7.28
N ASP A 21 30.66 5.48 -7.76
CA ASP A 21 31.23 6.11 -8.97
C ASP A 21 30.78 5.42 -10.27
N SER A 22 29.69 4.63 -10.24
CA SER A 22 29.25 3.88 -11.40
C SER A 22 28.29 4.69 -12.26
N GLU A 23 28.64 4.90 -13.51
CA GLU A 23 27.71 5.48 -14.51
C GLU A 23 26.65 4.47 -14.98
N ASN A 24 26.83 3.19 -14.70
CA ASN A 24 25.99 2.11 -15.19
C ASN A 24 24.89 1.68 -14.23
N ILE A 25 24.96 2.06 -12.96
CA ILE A 25 23.98 1.69 -11.94
C ILE A 25 23.44 2.96 -11.31
N SER A 26 22.12 3.09 -11.33
CA SER A 26 21.44 4.16 -10.60
C SER A 26 20.34 3.56 -9.70
N TYR A 27 20.02 4.29 -8.64
CA TYR A 27 18.98 3.91 -7.72
C TYR A 27 18.08 5.09 -7.37
N ARG A 28 16.88 4.76 -6.91
CA ARG A 28 15.96 5.71 -6.27
C ARG A 28 15.26 5.04 -5.11
N LEU A 29 15.43 5.58 -3.91
CA LEU A 29 14.69 5.22 -2.71
C LEU A 29 13.66 6.31 -2.42
N ALA A 30 12.43 5.91 -2.12
CA ALA A 30 11.38 6.80 -1.64
C ALA A 30 10.72 6.17 -0.41
N LEU A 31 10.50 6.98 0.62
CA LEU A 31 9.84 6.60 1.87
C LEU A 31 8.79 7.65 2.19
N ARG A 32 7.64 7.21 2.68
CA ARG A 32 6.57 8.09 3.14
C ARG A 32 5.89 7.49 4.36
N LYS A 33 5.63 8.34 5.34
CA LYS A 33 4.82 8.05 6.52
C LYS A 33 3.69 9.04 6.62
N ASP A 34 2.47 8.55 6.78
CA ASP A 34 1.27 9.33 6.99
C ASP A 34 0.63 8.92 8.31
N ASN A 35 0.36 9.91 9.17
CA ASN A 35 -0.36 9.71 10.43
C ASN A 35 -1.45 10.77 10.59
N SER A 36 -2.57 10.39 11.19
CA SER A 36 -3.57 11.32 11.71
C SER A 36 -4.33 10.69 12.86
N ASP A 37 -4.85 11.53 13.75
CA ASP A 37 -5.69 11.08 14.87
C ASP A 37 -7.10 10.63 14.40
N GLY A 38 -7.46 10.99 13.14
CA GLY A 38 -8.80 10.79 12.62
C GLY A 38 -9.76 11.91 13.03
N PHE A 39 -10.88 12.00 12.33
CA PHE A 39 -11.85 13.09 12.50
C PHE A 39 -13.12 12.64 13.24
N ARG A 40 -13.24 11.35 13.55
CA ARG A 40 -14.37 10.78 14.27
C ARG A 40 -14.06 10.57 15.75
N LYS A 41 -15.10 10.55 16.55
CA LYS A 41 -15.01 10.24 17.99
C LYS A 41 -15.97 9.11 18.30
N ASN A 42 -15.47 8.07 18.91
CA ASN A 42 -16.32 7.02 19.46
C ASN A 42 -16.77 7.42 20.85
N LEU A 43 -18.05 7.77 20.98
CA LEU A 43 -18.62 8.25 22.24
C LEU A 43 -18.86 7.11 23.22
N TYR A 44 -19.18 5.92 22.75
CA TYR A 44 -19.40 4.75 23.58
C TYR A 44 -18.10 4.32 24.28
N LEU A 45 -17.04 4.14 23.52
CA LEU A 45 -15.72 3.74 24.04
C LEU A 45 -14.94 4.93 24.64
N LYS A 46 -15.43 6.18 24.48
CA LYS A 46 -14.74 7.41 24.88
C LYS A 46 -13.34 7.53 24.25
N ARG A 47 -13.23 7.17 22.97
CA ARG A 47 -11.99 7.19 22.20
C ARG A 47 -12.08 8.17 21.04
N SER A 48 -10.95 8.73 20.64
CA SER A 48 -10.83 9.64 19.49
C SER A 48 -9.85 9.13 18.43
N ASP A 49 -9.36 7.90 18.58
CA ASP A 49 -8.35 7.29 17.72
C ASP A 49 -8.89 6.08 16.91
N THR A 50 -10.22 5.86 16.94
CA THR A 50 -10.88 4.73 16.28
C THR A 50 -11.00 4.90 14.75
N SER A 51 -10.64 6.08 14.24
CA SER A 51 -10.54 6.38 12.81
C SER A 51 -9.17 7.03 12.46
N ARG A 52 -8.14 6.77 13.26
CA ARG A 52 -6.78 7.24 13.01
C ARG A 52 -6.24 6.66 11.69
N LYS A 53 -5.19 7.28 11.18
CA LYS A 53 -4.38 6.76 10.08
C LYS A 53 -2.96 6.48 10.53
N ASP A 54 -2.42 5.36 10.12
CA ASP A 54 -1.03 4.97 10.33
C ASP A 54 -0.52 4.21 9.09
N GLU A 55 -0.01 4.93 8.12
CA GLU A 55 0.35 4.39 6.82
C GLU A 55 1.84 4.60 6.54
N THR A 56 2.54 3.55 6.11
CA THR A 56 3.94 3.62 5.69
C THR A 56 4.09 3.01 4.30
N THR A 57 4.75 3.73 3.41
CA THR A 57 5.11 3.21 2.10
C THR A 57 6.60 3.37 1.83
N SER A 58 7.20 2.35 1.21
CA SER A 58 8.59 2.40 0.76
C SER A 58 8.73 1.87 -0.66
N ARG A 59 9.69 2.42 -1.41
CA ARG A 59 9.98 1.98 -2.77
C ARG A 59 11.44 2.17 -3.10
N LEU A 60 12.07 1.08 -3.53
CA LEU A 60 13.42 1.08 -4.08
C LEU A 60 13.34 0.72 -5.57
N LYS A 61 13.97 1.50 -6.42
CA LYS A 61 14.23 1.18 -7.82
C LYS A 61 15.74 1.13 -8.04
N ILE A 62 16.16 0.18 -8.84
CA ILE A 62 17.54 0.07 -9.32
C ILE A 62 17.47 -0.10 -10.83
N ASP A 63 18.20 0.72 -11.55
CA ASP A 63 18.42 0.64 -12.99
C ASP A 63 19.91 0.32 -13.23
N TRP A 64 20.17 -0.81 -13.86
CA TRP A 64 21.53 -1.27 -14.16
C TRP A 64 21.70 -1.53 -15.65
N LYS A 65 22.59 -0.79 -16.28
CA LYS A 65 23.09 -1.05 -17.61
C LYS A 65 24.29 -2.01 -17.51
N MET A 66 24.05 -3.29 -17.70
CA MET A 66 25.10 -4.32 -17.58
C MET A 66 26.16 -4.15 -18.67
N ASP A 67 25.70 -3.86 -19.89
CA ASP A 67 26.50 -3.56 -21.09
C ASP A 67 25.69 -2.72 -22.07
N GLU A 68 26.19 -2.52 -23.30
CA GLU A 68 25.51 -1.73 -24.33
C GLU A 68 24.20 -2.36 -24.83
N LYS A 69 24.01 -3.67 -24.62
CA LYS A 69 22.86 -4.45 -25.11
C LYS A 69 21.91 -4.88 -24.01
N THR A 70 22.38 -4.92 -22.75
CA THR A 70 21.64 -5.53 -21.65
C THR A 70 21.38 -4.51 -20.55
N SER A 71 20.12 -4.37 -20.16
CA SER A 71 19.74 -3.59 -18.98
C SER A 71 18.80 -4.37 -18.06
N VAL A 72 18.93 -4.12 -16.78
CA VAL A 72 18.14 -4.72 -15.71
C VAL A 72 17.49 -3.64 -14.87
N LYS A 73 16.21 -3.77 -14.59
CA LYS A 73 15.49 -2.88 -13.68
C LYS A 73 14.86 -3.68 -12.56
N LEU A 74 15.17 -3.31 -11.31
CA LEU A 74 14.61 -3.90 -10.12
C LEU A 74 13.69 -2.89 -9.44
N LEU A 75 12.54 -3.37 -9.01
CA LEU A 75 11.58 -2.64 -8.17
C LEU A 75 11.31 -3.47 -6.92
N ILE A 76 11.47 -2.85 -5.74
CA ILE A 76 11.01 -3.38 -4.47
C ILE A 76 10.07 -2.33 -3.88
N SER A 77 8.89 -2.74 -3.44
CA SER A 77 7.92 -1.84 -2.81
C SER A 77 7.27 -2.53 -1.62
N GLN A 78 7.09 -1.77 -0.56
CA GLN A 78 6.39 -2.20 0.64
C GLN A 78 5.32 -1.17 1.01
N VAL A 79 4.16 -1.67 1.40
CA VAL A 79 3.03 -0.90 1.94
C VAL A 79 2.65 -1.52 3.28
N ASP A 80 2.50 -0.70 4.30
CA ASP A 80 2.01 -1.09 5.63
C ASP A 80 0.98 -0.06 6.06
N LEU A 81 -0.28 -0.49 6.15
CA LEU A 81 -1.42 0.29 6.60
C LEU A 81 -1.96 -0.35 7.88
N ASP A 82 -2.17 0.46 8.92
CA ASP A 82 -2.72 0.03 10.21
C ASP A 82 -3.77 1.04 10.68
N ASP A 83 -4.89 1.04 9.95
CA ASP A 83 -5.97 1.99 10.15
C ASP A 83 -7.16 1.31 10.84
N PRO A 84 -7.66 1.82 11.96
CA PRO A 84 -8.97 1.41 12.47
C PRO A 84 -10.10 1.81 11.51
N ALA A 85 -11.17 1.02 11.49
CA ALA A 85 -12.30 1.19 10.57
C ALA A 85 -13.62 1.51 11.30
N ASP A 86 -13.60 2.46 12.23
CA ASP A 86 -14.78 2.97 12.91
C ASP A 86 -15.38 4.15 12.14
N ILE A 87 -16.02 3.85 11.01
CA ILE A 87 -16.42 4.86 10.02
C ILE A 87 -17.93 5.04 9.86
N TRP A 88 -18.75 4.13 10.37
CA TRP A 88 -20.20 4.20 10.24
C TRP A 88 -20.85 4.82 11.48
N THR A 89 -21.91 5.56 11.26
CA THR A 89 -22.67 6.25 12.30
C THR A 89 -24.17 6.07 12.07
N LEU A 90 -24.95 5.96 13.15
CA LEU A 90 -26.40 5.78 13.09
C LEU A 90 -27.14 7.04 12.61
N ASP A 91 -26.58 8.21 12.85
CA ASP A 91 -27.21 9.52 12.64
C ASP A 91 -26.53 10.38 11.54
N GLY A 92 -25.52 9.84 10.88
CA GLY A 92 -24.72 10.57 9.89
C GLY A 92 -23.80 11.65 10.49
N SER A 93 -23.63 11.69 11.82
CA SER A 93 -22.71 12.60 12.50
C SER A 93 -21.25 12.15 12.37
N LEU A 94 -20.35 12.90 12.98
CA LEU A 94 -18.94 12.52 13.12
C LEU A 94 -18.67 11.67 14.39
N ASN A 95 -19.72 11.30 15.13
CA ASN A 95 -19.59 10.51 16.33
C ASN A 95 -20.05 9.08 16.06
N THR A 96 -19.23 8.12 16.40
CA THR A 96 -19.57 6.69 16.33
C THR A 96 -20.02 6.19 17.71
N LEU A 97 -20.76 5.11 17.72
CA LEU A 97 -21.25 4.44 18.92
C LEU A 97 -20.86 2.97 18.96
N SER A 98 -19.99 2.55 18.07
CA SER A 98 -19.51 1.18 17.94
C SER A 98 -18.84 0.69 19.21
N ASP A 99 -19.19 -0.50 19.67
CA ASP A 99 -18.51 -1.18 20.77
C ASP A 99 -17.31 -2.01 20.32
N ARG A 100 -17.24 -2.35 19.01
CA ARG A 100 -16.15 -3.10 18.39
C ARG A 100 -15.67 -2.42 17.11
N PRO A 101 -14.91 -1.30 17.22
CA PRO A 101 -14.30 -0.67 16.05
C PRO A 101 -13.49 -1.68 15.25
N GLY A 102 -13.67 -1.66 13.94
CA GLY A 102 -12.98 -2.55 13.05
C GLY A 102 -11.55 -2.11 12.73
N MET A 103 -10.99 -2.76 11.74
CA MET A 103 -9.63 -2.58 11.25
C MET A 103 -9.66 -2.54 9.72
N ASP A 104 -8.88 -1.65 9.13
CA ASP A 104 -8.49 -1.68 7.71
C ASP A 104 -6.97 -1.70 7.66
N SER A 105 -6.41 -2.89 7.68
CA SER A 105 -4.96 -3.05 7.66
C SER A 105 -4.51 -3.85 6.43
N GLN A 106 -3.37 -3.45 5.89
CA GLN A 106 -2.76 -4.10 4.75
C GLN A 106 -1.25 -4.11 4.87
N LYS A 107 -0.65 -5.30 4.68
CA LYS A 107 0.79 -5.44 4.50
C LYS A 107 1.05 -6.04 3.13
N THR A 108 1.77 -5.30 2.29
CA THR A 108 2.08 -5.73 0.93
C THR A 108 3.57 -5.61 0.66
N ASN A 109 4.17 -6.69 0.17
CA ASN A 109 5.52 -6.70 -0.37
C ASN A 109 5.45 -7.00 -1.86
N SER A 110 6.05 -6.17 -2.69
CA SER A 110 6.04 -6.32 -4.14
C SER A 110 7.46 -6.26 -4.70
N TYR A 111 7.73 -7.14 -5.64
CA TYR A 111 9.00 -7.26 -6.34
C TYR A 111 8.73 -7.26 -7.84
N GLY A 112 9.53 -6.53 -8.58
CA GLY A 112 9.49 -6.50 -10.04
C GLY A 112 10.91 -6.54 -10.60
N LEU A 113 11.15 -7.43 -11.55
CA LEU A 113 12.41 -7.55 -12.28
C LEU A 113 12.11 -7.45 -13.77
N LYS A 114 12.77 -6.52 -14.45
CA LYS A 114 12.73 -6.42 -15.91
C LYS A 114 14.15 -6.56 -16.45
N ILE A 115 14.29 -7.42 -17.44
CA ILE A 115 15.55 -7.62 -18.17
C ILE A 115 15.27 -7.32 -19.63
N PHE A 116 16.11 -6.50 -20.24
CA PHE A 116 16.06 -6.14 -21.64
C PHE A 116 17.39 -6.58 -22.28
N HIS A 117 17.31 -7.23 -23.41
CA HIS A 117 18.50 -7.58 -24.18
C HIS A 117 18.27 -7.33 -25.66
N ASN A 118 19.12 -6.50 -26.27
CA ASN A 118 19.09 -6.15 -27.69
C ASN A 118 19.96 -7.11 -28.49
N PHE A 119 19.32 -7.87 -29.35
CA PHE A 119 19.97 -8.61 -30.42
C PHE A 119 20.07 -7.75 -31.70
N ILE A 120 20.70 -8.26 -32.72
CA ILE A 120 20.88 -7.50 -33.98
C ILE A 120 19.54 -7.17 -34.67
N ARG A 121 18.53 -8.02 -34.52
CA ARG A 121 17.24 -7.92 -35.23
C ARG A 121 16.03 -7.88 -34.34
N PHE A 122 16.20 -8.03 -33.06
CA PHE A 122 15.09 -8.01 -32.10
C PHE A 122 15.55 -7.67 -30.69
N GLU A 123 14.64 -7.16 -29.89
CA GLU A 123 14.78 -7.00 -28.45
C GLU A 123 14.02 -8.11 -27.73
N LEU A 124 14.65 -8.75 -26.77
CA LEU A 124 14.01 -9.64 -25.80
C LEU A 124 13.78 -8.91 -24.50
N GLN A 125 12.54 -8.96 -24.04
CA GLN A 125 12.17 -8.46 -22.71
C GLN A 125 11.67 -9.61 -21.84
N SER A 126 12.16 -9.69 -20.60
CA SER A 126 11.65 -10.58 -19.55
C SER A 126 11.13 -9.73 -18.42
N LEU A 127 9.86 -9.91 -18.07
CA LEU A 127 9.19 -9.18 -17.00
C LEU A 127 8.69 -10.18 -15.95
N THR A 128 9.25 -10.10 -14.76
CA THR A 128 8.87 -10.94 -13.62
C THR A 128 8.28 -10.06 -12.54
N SER A 129 7.17 -10.43 -11.97
CA SER A 129 6.64 -9.75 -10.77
C SER A 129 6.14 -10.75 -9.74
N SER A 130 6.27 -10.38 -8.48
CA SER A 130 5.74 -11.12 -7.34
C SER A 130 5.18 -10.15 -6.32
N THR A 131 4.01 -10.45 -5.81
CA THR A 131 3.37 -9.66 -4.75
C THR A 131 2.82 -10.60 -3.70
N ASP A 132 3.10 -10.30 -2.43
CA ASP A 132 2.53 -10.95 -1.26
C ASP A 132 1.78 -9.90 -0.44
N THR A 133 0.49 -10.11 -0.22
CA THR A 133 -0.40 -9.17 0.46
C THR A 133 -1.21 -9.89 1.51
N SER A 134 -1.19 -9.37 2.74
CA SER A 134 -2.11 -9.74 3.82
C SER A 134 -3.00 -8.56 4.14
N VAL A 135 -4.31 -8.78 4.19
CA VAL A 135 -5.32 -7.78 4.49
C VAL A 135 -6.18 -8.27 5.64
N VAL A 136 -6.43 -7.39 6.59
CA VAL A 136 -7.48 -7.54 7.60
C VAL A 136 -8.45 -6.39 7.40
N PHE A 137 -9.69 -6.73 7.03
CA PHE A 137 -10.77 -5.76 6.98
C PHE A 137 -11.89 -6.20 7.89
N SER A 138 -12.21 -5.38 8.88
CA SER A 138 -13.28 -5.66 9.82
C SER A 138 -14.03 -4.39 10.17
N TYR A 139 -15.26 -4.53 10.59
CA TYR A 139 -16.10 -3.42 11.00
C TYR A 139 -17.24 -3.89 11.88
N ASP A 140 -17.72 -2.97 12.70
CA ASP A 140 -18.96 -3.13 13.44
C ASP A 140 -20.15 -3.06 12.47
N ALA A 141 -20.81 -4.19 12.27
CA ALA A 141 -21.84 -4.32 11.25
C ALA A 141 -23.24 -3.85 11.73
N ASP A 142 -23.41 -3.60 13.00
CA ASP A 142 -24.62 -2.96 13.53
C ASP A 142 -24.44 -1.46 13.81
N TRP A 143 -23.20 -0.92 13.69
CA TRP A 143 -22.85 0.49 13.79
C TRP A 143 -23.07 1.12 15.17
N GLY A 144 -23.28 0.29 16.18
CA GLY A 144 -23.70 0.75 17.49
C GLY A 144 -23.10 -0.04 18.64
N ASN A 145 -23.95 -0.33 19.57
CA ASN A 145 -23.66 -1.15 20.74
C ASN A 145 -24.97 -1.74 21.27
N THR A 146 -24.89 -2.57 22.29
CA THR A 146 -26.05 -3.28 22.86
C THR A 146 -27.23 -2.38 23.25
N ASP A 147 -26.99 -1.10 23.57
CA ASP A 147 -28.06 -0.16 23.95
C ASP A 147 -28.65 0.58 22.74
N SER A 148 -27.96 0.60 21.61
CA SER A 148 -28.38 1.35 20.41
C SER A 148 -29.68 0.86 19.80
N TRP A 149 -30.00 -0.44 19.97
CA TRP A 149 -31.09 -1.11 19.29
C TRP A 149 -32.18 -1.63 20.26
N ALA A 150 -32.16 -1.22 21.54
CA ALA A 150 -33.13 -1.66 22.52
C ALA A 150 -34.58 -1.47 22.03
N PRO A 151 -35.51 -2.42 22.25
CA PRO A 151 -35.36 -3.66 23.02
C PRO A 151 -34.77 -4.85 22.25
N PHE A 152 -34.35 -4.65 21.00
CA PHE A 152 -33.74 -5.70 20.19
C PHE A 152 -32.24 -5.80 20.50
N ILE A 153 -31.71 -7.02 20.48
CA ILE A 153 -30.29 -7.26 20.68
C ILE A 153 -29.68 -7.51 19.30
N TYR A 154 -28.86 -6.57 18.86
CA TYR A 154 -27.98 -6.71 17.70
C TYR A 154 -26.54 -6.57 18.17
N ASP A 155 -25.70 -7.50 17.75
CA ASP A 155 -24.27 -7.53 18.05
C ASP A 155 -23.57 -8.23 16.87
N TYR A 156 -23.40 -7.49 15.77
CA TYR A 156 -22.87 -8.00 14.54
C TYR A 156 -21.50 -7.39 14.25
N PHE A 157 -20.52 -8.26 14.15
CA PHE A 157 -19.18 -7.88 13.72
C PHE A 157 -18.81 -8.65 12.47
N SER A 158 -18.24 -7.97 11.48
CA SER A 158 -17.74 -8.57 10.27
C SER A 158 -16.22 -8.48 10.21
N GLU A 159 -15.56 -9.60 9.90
CA GLU A 159 -14.13 -9.65 9.69
C GLU A 159 -13.79 -10.47 8.46
N THR A 160 -12.89 -9.95 7.65
CA THR A 160 -12.35 -10.62 6.48
C THR A 160 -10.83 -10.63 6.59
N LEU A 161 -10.26 -11.83 6.63
CA LEU A 161 -8.83 -12.06 6.54
C LEU A 161 -8.51 -12.55 5.13
N ARG A 162 -7.54 -11.93 4.47
CA ARG A 162 -7.17 -12.29 3.10
C ARG A 162 -5.68 -12.26 2.92
N ASP A 163 -5.12 -13.42 2.56
CA ASP A 163 -3.76 -13.56 2.09
C ASP A 163 -3.77 -13.80 0.58
N ARG A 164 -2.98 -13.06 -0.15
CA ARG A 164 -2.86 -13.19 -1.60
C ARG A 164 -1.40 -13.20 -2.01
N LYS A 165 -1.02 -14.24 -2.75
CA LYS A 165 0.27 -14.32 -3.43
C LYS A 165 0.03 -14.31 -4.93
N THR A 166 0.68 -13.41 -5.61
CA THR A 166 0.58 -13.28 -7.07
C THR A 166 1.98 -13.37 -7.66
N PHE A 167 2.12 -14.18 -8.69
CA PHE A 167 3.34 -14.26 -9.49
C PHE A 167 2.96 -14.09 -10.97
N SER A 168 3.75 -13.31 -11.69
CA SER A 168 3.58 -13.11 -13.13
C SER A 168 4.93 -13.14 -13.82
N GLN A 169 4.97 -13.82 -14.97
CA GLN A 169 6.12 -13.86 -15.88
C GLN A 169 5.63 -13.57 -17.29
N GLU A 170 6.31 -12.64 -17.96
CA GLU A 170 6.06 -12.30 -19.35
C GLU A 170 7.36 -12.26 -20.12
N PHE A 171 7.36 -12.80 -21.34
CA PHE A 171 8.42 -12.66 -22.32
C PHE A 171 7.87 -11.95 -23.55
N ARG A 172 8.58 -10.93 -24.01
CA ARG A 172 8.27 -10.21 -25.26
C ARG A 172 9.47 -10.28 -26.18
N LEU A 173 9.18 -10.58 -27.44
CA LEU A 173 10.14 -10.47 -28.53
C LEU A 173 9.66 -9.36 -29.46
N ILE A 174 10.44 -8.33 -29.63
CA ILE A 174 10.11 -7.14 -30.41
C ILE A 174 11.10 -7.07 -31.59
N SER A 175 10.59 -7.15 -32.81
CA SER A 175 11.42 -7.00 -33.99
C SER A 175 11.83 -5.56 -34.20
N ASP A 176 13.05 -5.34 -34.69
CA ASP A 176 13.52 -4.04 -35.14
C ASP A 176 12.93 -3.75 -36.54
N GLU A 177 12.11 -2.71 -36.68
CA GLU A 177 11.44 -2.34 -37.92
C GLU A 177 12.41 -1.92 -39.04
N ALA A 178 13.66 -1.60 -38.72
CA ALA A 178 14.66 -1.20 -39.72
C ALA A 178 15.14 -2.33 -40.64
N ASN A 179 14.67 -3.57 -40.44
CA ASN A 179 15.10 -4.76 -41.16
C ASN A 179 13.97 -5.59 -41.80
N LEU A 180 12.81 -4.99 -42.04
CA LEU A 180 11.71 -5.55 -42.82
C LEU A 180 11.77 -5.08 -44.29
#